data_4bdc6dad7ed3417b46c60a6cfda8c52d
#
_entry.id   4bdc6dad7ed3417b46c60a6cfda8c52d
#
_cell.length_a   1.000
_cell.length_b   1.000
_cell.length_c   1.000
_cell.angle_alpha   90.00
_cell.angle_beta   90.00
_cell.angle_gamma   90.00
#
_symmetry.space_group_name_H-M   'P 1'
#
loop_
_entity.id
_entity.type
_entity.pdbx_description
1 polymer ?
#
loop_
_entity_poly.entity_id
_entity_poly.type
_entity_poly.pdbx_seq_one_letter_code
_entity_poly.pdbx_strand_id
1 'polypeptide(L)'
;MITTKKEKKRRSVPRELIYEMRYGSPIYYRDYDKVLAGEKSLEEVMGSSKLQALLIWIILKYLAKKLNHERYEVLTNEAGFQWAPRTWRNLDIAVFDKRKLLKEGIDDKYAKTPPEVVIEIDTKADLRKYSGEMLSYMKEKINDLLNAGVKKVIWYTTDDKKVMVATKKEKWFISDWDEDVEIIDNLKFNLAKLLTEEGIKI
;
A
#
# COMPACT_ATOMS: atom_id res chain seq x y z
N MET A 1 -42.34 -35.38 8.34
CA MET A 1 -40.88 -35.36 8.39
C MET A 1 -40.41 -33.91 8.31
N ILE A 2 -39.92 -33.34 9.41
CA ILE A 2 -39.43 -31.96 9.46
C ILE A 2 -37.92 -32.02 9.17
N THR A 3 -37.54 -31.57 7.99
CA THR A 3 -36.12 -31.50 7.58
C THR A 3 -35.51 -30.26 8.21
N THR A 4 -34.79 -30.40 9.30
CA THR A 4 -34.00 -29.31 9.90
C THR A 4 -32.85 -28.94 8.97
N LYS A 5 -32.96 -27.80 8.29
CA LYS A 5 -31.81 -27.15 7.62
C LYS A 5 -30.75 -26.84 8.69
N LYS A 6 -29.65 -27.59 8.69
CA LYS A 6 -28.47 -27.22 9.45
C LYS A 6 -27.98 -25.85 8.94
N GLU A 7 -28.15 -24.80 9.73
CA GLU A 7 -27.46 -23.51 9.50
C GLU A 7 -25.93 -23.76 9.46
N LYS A 8 -25.33 -23.57 8.29
CA LYS A 8 -23.88 -23.55 8.18
C LYS A 8 -23.40 -22.36 9.02
N LYS A 9 -22.85 -22.60 10.21
CA LYS A 9 -22.09 -21.60 10.97
C LYS A 9 -21.09 -20.97 10.01
N ARG A 10 -21.26 -19.66 9.70
CA ARG A 10 -20.24 -18.90 8.96
C ARG A 10 -18.95 -18.97 9.77
N ARG A 11 -17.96 -19.71 9.28
CA ARG A 11 -16.63 -19.73 9.88
C ARG A 11 -16.12 -18.30 9.84
N SER A 12 -15.66 -17.76 10.98
CA SER A 12 -14.99 -16.46 11.01
C SER A 12 -13.72 -16.57 10.16
N VAL A 13 -13.49 -15.56 9.32
CA VAL A 13 -12.26 -15.50 8.51
C VAL A 13 -11.06 -15.34 9.46
N PRO A 14 -10.01 -16.16 9.36
CA PRO A 14 -8.79 -16.04 10.15
C PRO A 14 -8.19 -14.63 10.05
N ARG A 15 -7.58 -14.18 11.14
CA ARG A 15 -7.01 -12.82 11.24
C ARG A 15 -5.86 -12.61 10.25
N GLU A 16 -5.12 -13.64 9.96
CA GLU A 16 -3.99 -13.68 9.04
C GLU A 16 -4.39 -13.34 7.60
N LEU A 17 -5.67 -13.54 7.25
CA LEU A 17 -6.22 -13.19 5.95
C LEU A 17 -6.72 -11.72 5.85
N ILE A 18 -6.57 -10.94 6.92
CA ILE A 18 -6.89 -9.51 6.92
C ILE A 18 -5.67 -8.75 6.39
N TYR A 19 -5.83 -8.16 5.20
CA TYR A 19 -4.82 -7.31 4.58
C TYR A 19 -4.72 -5.95 5.25
N GLU A 20 -5.87 -5.33 5.57
CA GLU A 20 -5.98 -4.02 6.21
C GLU A 20 -7.26 -3.94 7.03
N MET A 21 -7.36 -2.93 7.90
CA MET A 21 -8.53 -2.71 8.73
C MET A 21 -9.00 -1.26 8.62
N ARG A 22 -10.25 -1.04 8.27
CA ARG A 22 -10.84 0.28 8.14
C ARG A 22 -12.01 0.45 9.10
N TYR A 23 -11.84 1.27 10.14
CA TYR A 23 -12.85 1.53 11.18
C TYR A 23 -13.54 0.25 11.70
N GLY A 24 -12.72 -0.77 11.98
CA GLY A 24 -13.19 -2.07 12.45
C GLY A 24 -13.73 -3.00 11.36
N SER A 25 -13.80 -2.57 10.10
CA SER A 25 -14.20 -3.39 8.96
C SER A 25 -12.97 -3.98 8.27
N PRO A 26 -12.81 -5.30 8.18
CA PRO A 26 -11.65 -5.91 7.54
C PRO A 26 -11.70 -5.74 6.02
N ILE A 27 -10.51 -5.56 5.46
CA ILE A 27 -10.22 -5.70 4.03
C ILE A 27 -9.32 -6.93 3.93
N TYR A 28 -9.76 -7.93 3.20
CA TYR A 28 -9.04 -9.19 3.10
C TYR A 28 -8.04 -9.19 1.94
N TYR A 29 -7.09 -10.12 1.97
CA TYR A 29 -6.25 -10.41 0.81
C TYR A 29 -7.08 -10.91 -0.36
N ARG A 30 -6.67 -10.58 -1.59
CA ARG A 30 -7.23 -11.17 -2.82
C ARG A 30 -7.17 -12.69 -2.74
N ASP A 31 -8.23 -13.37 -3.17
CA ASP A 31 -8.35 -14.84 -3.12
C ASP A 31 -8.37 -15.45 -1.69
N TYR A 32 -8.63 -14.67 -0.65
CA TYR A 32 -8.73 -15.21 0.72
C TYR A 32 -9.76 -16.34 0.85
N ASP A 33 -10.81 -16.32 0.05
CA ASP A 33 -11.82 -17.37 -0.01
C ASP A 33 -11.29 -18.69 -0.58
N LYS A 34 -10.33 -18.64 -1.52
CA LYS A 34 -9.64 -19.82 -2.02
C LYS A 34 -8.73 -20.45 -0.96
N VAL A 35 -8.15 -19.63 -0.07
CA VAL A 35 -7.43 -20.16 1.10
C VAL A 35 -8.38 -20.87 2.04
N LEU A 36 -9.56 -20.29 2.31
CA LEU A 36 -10.58 -20.92 3.14
C LEU A 36 -11.14 -22.22 2.54
N ALA A 37 -11.12 -22.32 1.21
CA ALA A 37 -11.52 -23.54 0.48
C ALA A 37 -10.40 -24.58 0.40
N GLY A 38 -9.15 -24.25 0.78
CA GLY A 38 -7.98 -25.12 0.65
C GLY A 38 -7.42 -25.21 -0.77
N GLU A 39 -7.80 -24.28 -1.65
CA GLU A 39 -7.35 -24.21 -3.05
C GLU A 39 -6.03 -23.44 -3.20
N LYS A 40 -5.71 -22.57 -2.23
CA LYS A 40 -4.46 -21.80 -2.14
C LYS A 40 -3.89 -21.85 -0.74
N SER A 41 -2.58 -21.68 -0.62
CA SER A 41 -1.93 -21.46 0.67
C SER A 41 -2.02 -19.98 1.09
N LEU A 42 -1.76 -19.72 2.37
CA LEU A 42 -1.70 -18.36 2.91
C LEU A 42 -0.56 -17.55 2.25
N GLU A 43 0.59 -18.18 2.06
CA GLU A 43 1.78 -17.59 1.47
C GLU A 43 1.54 -17.13 0.02
N GLU A 44 0.73 -17.89 -0.75
CA GLU A 44 0.40 -17.55 -2.14
C GLU A 44 -0.41 -16.25 -2.26
N VAL A 45 -1.22 -15.91 -1.26
CA VAL A 45 -2.05 -14.70 -1.29
C VAL A 45 -1.37 -13.50 -0.63
N MET A 46 -0.43 -13.73 0.28
CA MET A 46 0.32 -12.67 0.97
C MET A 46 1.53 -12.19 0.18
N GLY A 47 2.12 -13.05 -0.66
CA GLY A 47 3.32 -12.74 -1.44
C GLY A 47 3.12 -11.58 -2.43
N SER A 48 4.19 -10.86 -2.73
CA SER A 48 4.23 -9.86 -3.80
C SER A 48 4.54 -10.52 -5.14
N SER A 49 4.01 -9.97 -6.25
CA SER A 49 4.45 -10.37 -7.58
C SER A 49 5.92 -10.00 -7.80
N LYS A 50 6.61 -10.69 -8.72
CA LYS A 50 7.99 -10.34 -9.10
C LYS A 50 8.09 -8.88 -9.54
N LEU A 51 7.10 -8.40 -10.30
CA LEU A 51 7.07 -7.03 -10.81
C LEU A 51 6.93 -6.03 -9.68
N GLN A 52 5.96 -6.19 -8.80
CA GLN A 52 5.78 -5.32 -7.63
C GLN A 52 7.05 -5.27 -6.77
N ALA A 53 7.62 -6.41 -6.43
CA ALA A 53 8.84 -6.50 -5.62
C ALA A 53 10.02 -5.80 -6.31
N LEU A 54 10.17 -5.96 -7.63
CA LEU A 54 11.21 -5.31 -8.42
C LEU A 54 11.05 -3.78 -8.43
N LEU A 55 9.84 -3.28 -8.65
CA LEU A 55 9.57 -1.84 -8.66
C LEU A 55 9.83 -1.21 -7.28
N ILE A 56 9.39 -1.86 -6.20
CA ILE A 56 9.70 -1.45 -4.83
C ILE A 56 11.22 -1.33 -4.65
N TRP A 57 11.98 -2.35 -5.04
CA TRP A 57 13.43 -2.37 -4.91
C TRP A 57 14.12 -1.25 -5.70
N ILE A 58 13.69 -0.97 -6.93
CA ILE A 58 14.25 0.10 -7.76
C ILE A 58 14.00 1.48 -7.13
N ILE A 59 12.77 1.72 -6.67
CA ILE A 59 12.44 2.97 -5.98
C ILE A 59 13.24 3.12 -4.69
N LEU A 60 13.37 2.06 -3.89
CA LEU A 60 14.19 2.08 -2.67
C LEU A 60 15.66 2.37 -2.96
N LYS A 61 16.26 1.78 -4.00
CA LYS A 61 17.64 2.10 -4.44
C LYS A 61 17.80 3.57 -4.77
N TYR A 62 16.83 4.16 -5.47
CA TYR A 62 16.83 5.56 -5.79
C TYR A 62 16.75 6.44 -4.53
N LEU A 63 15.79 6.15 -3.65
CA LEU A 63 15.63 6.87 -2.39
C LEU A 63 16.87 6.74 -1.49
N ALA A 64 17.48 5.57 -1.40
CA ALA A 64 18.70 5.35 -0.63
C ALA A 64 19.87 6.22 -1.11
N LYS A 65 19.92 6.55 -2.41
CA LYS A 65 20.99 7.37 -3.00
C LYS A 65 20.71 8.88 -2.95
N LYS A 66 19.45 9.29 -2.97
CA LYS A 66 19.07 10.68 -3.27
C LYS A 66 18.28 11.38 -2.16
N LEU A 67 17.63 10.63 -1.28
CA LEU A 67 16.84 11.20 -0.18
C LEU A 67 17.77 11.82 0.88
N ASN A 68 17.35 12.90 1.49
CA ASN A 68 18.04 13.47 2.64
C ASN A 68 17.78 12.62 3.91
N HIS A 69 18.67 11.66 4.19
CA HIS A 69 18.58 10.72 5.30
C HIS A 69 18.86 11.35 6.69
N GLU A 70 19.31 12.59 6.76
CA GLU A 70 19.36 13.33 8.03
C GLU A 70 17.93 13.75 8.47
N ARG A 71 17.07 14.03 7.47
CA ARG A 71 15.71 14.52 7.67
C ARG A 71 14.65 13.43 7.57
N TYR A 72 14.85 12.45 6.71
CA TYR A 72 13.85 11.44 6.39
C TYR A 72 14.33 10.03 6.65
N GLU A 73 13.39 9.16 6.99
CA GLU A 73 13.59 7.71 7.10
C GLU A 73 12.58 6.99 6.23
N VAL A 74 12.96 5.84 5.66
CA VAL A 74 12.12 5.05 4.77
C VAL A 74 11.81 3.72 5.42
N LEU A 75 10.53 3.42 5.56
CA LEU A 75 10.05 2.09 5.94
C LEU A 75 9.39 1.43 4.73
N THR A 76 9.50 0.11 4.65
CA THR A 76 8.97 -0.73 3.56
C THR A 76 8.48 -2.07 4.10
N ASN A 77 8.21 -3.03 3.23
CA ASN A 77 7.76 -4.38 3.59
C ASN A 77 6.38 -4.36 4.27
N GLU A 78 5.42 -3.71 3.62
CA GLU A 78 4.06 -3.56 4.16
C GLU A 78 4.04 -2.91 5.55
N ALA A 79 4.85 -1.85 5.71
CA ALA A 79 4.91 -1.10 6.96
C ALA A 79 3.51 -0.66 7.40
N GLY A 80 3.07 -1.14 8.58
CA GLY A 80 1.75 -0.81 9.09
C GLY A 80 1.67 0.63 9.59
N PHE A 81 0.65 1.38 9.17
CA PHE A 81 0.31 2.70 9.71
C PHE A 81 -1.08 2.65 10.35
N GLN A 82 -1.15 2.93 11.64
CA GLN A 82 -2.37 2.88 12.44
C GLN A 82 -2.67 4.24 13.07
N TRP A 83 -3.75 4.91 12.67
CA TRP A 83 -4.14 6.24 13.18
C TRP A 83 -5.34 6.22 14.13
N ALA A 84 -6.01 5.07 14.28
CA ALA A 84 -7.11 4.90 15.22
C ALA A 84 -7.25 3.42 15.64
N PRO A 85 -7.98 3.11 16.72
CA PRO A 85 -8.29 1.74 17.09
C PRO A 85 -8.94 0.98 15.93
N ARG A 86 -8.43 -0.22 15.61
CA ARG A 86 -8.92 -1.08 14.52
C ARG A 86 -9.00 -0.34 13.17
N THR A 87 -7.99 0.54 12.91
CA THR A 87 -7.91 1.33 11.67
C THR A 87 -6.46 1.48 11.27
N TRP A 88 -6.00 0.68 10.31
CA TRP A 88 -4.64 0.65 9.82
C TRP A 88 -4.58 0.26 8.34
N ARG A 89 -3.52 0.70 7.68
CA ARG A 89 -3.18 0.35 6.30
C ARG A 89 -1.76 -0.18 6.24
N ASN A 90 -1.51 -1.13 5.35
CA ASN A 90 -0.17 -1.57 4.97
C ASN A 90 0.35 -0.67 3.86
N LEU A 91 1.62 -0.30 3.93
CA LEU A 91 2.26 0.64 3.02
C LEU A 91 3.46 -0.03 2.35
N ASP A 92 3.52 0.03 1.01
CA ASP A 92 4.64 -0.56 0.25
C ASP A 92 5.95 0.18 0.55
N ILE A 93 5.93 1.52 0.44
CA ILE A 93 7.06 2.41 0.80
C ILE A 93 6.49 3.63 1.51
N ALA A 94 7.04 3.94 2.67
CA ALA A 94 6.63 5.08 3.48
C ALA A 94 7.83 5.93 3.87
N VAL A 95 7.80 7.23 3.53
CA VAL A 95 8.83 8.21 3.87
C VAL A 95 8.37 9.02 5.05
N PHE A 96 9.08 8.95 6.16
CA PHE A 96 8.75 9.62 7.41
C PHE A 96 9.68 10.81 7.69
N ASP A 97 9.19 11.82 8.39
CA ASP A 97 10.05 12.74 9.11
C ASP A 97 10.79 11.95 10.21
N LYS A 98 12.10 11.85 10.09
CA LYS A 98 12.95 11.02 10.96
C LYS A 98 12.83 11.41 12.43
N ARG A 99 12.74 12.70 12.73
CA ARG A 99 12.66 13.18 14.13
C ARG A 99 11.33 12.76 14.76
N LYS A 100 10.23 12.86 14.01
CA LYS A 100 8.91 12.46 14.50
C LYS A 100 8.84 10.94 14.72
N LEU A 101 9.35 10.16 13.76
CA LEU A 101 9.36 8.70 13.84
C LEU A 101 10.22 8.23 15.06
N LEU A 102 11.43 8.77 15.21
CA LEU A 102 12.29 8.43 16.34
C LEU A 102 11.73 8.88 17.70
N LYS A 103 10.98 9.99 17.72
CA LYS A 103 10.30 10.45 18.96
C LYS A 103 9.16 9.51 19.36
N GLU A 104 8.48 8.90 18.40
CA GLU A 104 7.47 7.86 18.67
C GLU A 104 8.13 6.61 19.29
N GLY A 105 9.34 6.28 18.86
CA GLY A 105 10.08 5.07 19.22
C GLY A 105 10.03 4.02 18.12
N ILE A 106 11.04 3.15 18.10
CA ILE A 106 11.12 2.03 17.16
C ILE A 106 10.86 0.74 17.94
N ASP A 107 9.73 0.13 17.71
CA ASP A 107 9.29 -1.11 18.35
C ASP A 107 8.65 -2.07 17.29
N ASP A 108 8.00 -3.12 17.74
CA ASP A 108 7.34 -4.14 16.92
C ASP A 108 5.88 -3.79 16.57
N LYS A 109 5.44 -2.54 16.77
CA LYS A 109 4.08 -2.09 16.51
C LYS A 109 3.99 -1.28 15.22
N TYR A 110 2.76 -1.09 14.78
CA TYR A 110 2.45 -0.19 13.66
C TYR A 110 2.77 1.26 14.03
N ALA A 111 3.34 2.00 13.07
CA ALA A 111 3.59 3.43 13.21
C ALA A 111 2.27 4.19 13.44
N LYS A 112 2.30 5.17 14.34
CA LYS A 112 1.19 6.11 14.58
C LYS A 112 1.49 7.48 14.03
N THR A 113 2.78 7.82 13.89
CA THR A 113 3.23 9.00 13.17
C THR A 113 2.86 8.87 11.69
N PRO A 114 2.13 9.84 11.10
CA PRO A 114 1.83 9.78 9.69
C PRO A 114 3.09 9.99 8.84
N PRO A 115 3.29 9.18 7.79
CA PRO A 115 4.33 9.43 6.79
C PRO A 115 4.16 10.79 6.11
N GLU A 116 5.27 11.39 5.69
CA GLU A 116 5.25 12.56 4.81
C GLU A 116 4.77 12.16 3.40
N VAL A 117 5.29 11.02 2.89
CA VAL A 117 4.92 10.46 1.57
C VAL A 117 4.71 8.96 1.68
N VAL A 118 3.69 8.47 1.00
CA VAL A 118 3.43 7.04 0.78
C VAL A 118 3.53 6.76 -0.71
N ILE A 119 4.24 5.70 -1.08
CA ILE A 119 4.30 5.19 -2.46
C ILE A 119 3.74 3.78 -2.45
N GLU A 120 2.69 3.56 -3.24
CA GLU A 120 2.01 2.28 -3.41
C GLU A 120 2.23 1.73 -4.82
N ILE A 121 2.28 0.43 -4.96
CA ILE A 121 2.38 -0.27 -6.25
C ILE A 121 1.32 -1.35 -6.30
N ASP A 122 0.32 -1.20 -7.16
CA ASP A 122 -0.84 -2.08 -7.24
C ASP A 122 -1.58 -2.27 -5.90
N THR A 123 -2.17 -3.44 -5.66
CA THR A 123 -2.76 -3.82 -4.37
C THR A 123 -2.95 -5.33 -4.25
N LYS A 124 -2.88 -5.83 -3.04
CA LYS A 124 -3.24 -7.20 -2.67
C LYS A 124 -4.66 -7.31 -2.09
N ALA A 125 -5.39 -6.19 -2.00
CA ALA A 125 -6.75 -6.16 -1.47
C ALA A 125 -7.71 -6.97 -2.32
N ASP A 126 -8.67 -7.61 -1.67
CA ASP A 126 -9.87 -8.14 -2.32
C ASP A 126 -10.79 -7.00 -2.76
N LEU A 127 -10.93 -6.81 -4.06
CA LEU A 127 -11.69 -5.70 -4.64
C LEU A 127 -13.20 -5.97 -4.76
N ARG A 128 -13.71 -7.15 -4.38
CA ARG A 128 -15.15 -7.47 -4.46
C ARG A 128 -16.01 -6.48 -3.66
N LYS A 129 -15.52 -5.99 -2.54
CA LYS A 129 -16.16 -4.91 -1.74
C LYS A 129 -16.25 -3.59 -2.51
N TYR A 130 -15.42 -3.39 -3.53
CA TYR A 130 -15.31 -2.19 -4.36
C TYR A 130 -15.89 -2.42 -5.77
N SER A 131 -16.82 -3.36 -5.92
CA SER A 131 -17.38 -3.78 -7.21
C SER A 131 -16.32 -4.27 -8.21
N GLY A 132 -15.18 -4.76 -7.72
CA GLY A 132 -14.04 -5.19 -8.52
C GLY A 132 -13.17 -4.04 -9.05
N GLU A 133 -13.49 -2.79 -8.70
CA GLU A 133 -12.81 -1.61 -9.24
C GLU A 133 -11.62 -1.19 -8.38
N MET A 134 -10.41 -1.30 -8.92
CA MET A 134 -9.17 -0.86 -8.27
C MET A 134 -9.22 0.63 -7.94
N LEU A 135 -9.70 1.46 -8.85
CA LEU A 135 -9.77 2.92 -8.66
C LEU A 135 -10.63 3.31 -7.44
N SER A 136 -11.73 2.59 -7.18
CA SER A 136 -12.58 2.81 -6.03
C SER A 136 -11.84 2.52 -4.72
N TYR A 137 -11.08 1.43 -4.66
CA TYR A 137 -10.22 1.10 -3.52
C TYR A 137 -9.08 2.14 -3.35
N MET A 138 -8.38 2.49 -4.42
CA MET A 138 -7.32 3.50 -4.41
C MET A 138 -7.81 4.82 -3.82
N LYS A 139 -8.94 5.34 -4.33
CA LYS A 139 -9.55 6.58 -3.83
C LYS A 139 -9.89 6.50 -2.33
N GLU A 140 -10.44 5.38 -1.87
CA GLU A 140 -10.73 5.19 -0.45
C GLU A 140 -9.45 5.21 0.40
N LYS A 141 -8.43 4.41 0.03
CA LYS A 141 -7.15 4.32 0.76
C LYS A 141 -6.42 5.66 0.76
N ILE A 142 -6.34 6.33 -0.38
CA ILE A 142 -5.71 7.66 -0.50
C ILE A 142 -6.40 8.68 0.41
N ASN A 143 -7.74 8.76 0.37
CA ASN A 143 -8.49 9.67 1.25
C ASN A 143 -8.27 9.36 2.73
N ASP A 144 -8.26 8.09 3.12
CA ASP A 144 -8.00 7.67 4.49
C ASP A 144 -6.60 8.14 4.93
N LEU A 145 -5.56 7.90 4.12
CA LEU A 145 -4.18 8.30 4.41
C LEU A 145 -4.01 9.82 4.51
N LEU A 146 -4.54 10.58 3.54
CA LEU A 146 -4.47 12.04 3.57
C LEU A 146 -5.22 12.63 4.77
N ASN A 147 -6.37 12.06 5.15
CA ASN A 147 -7.12 12.49 6.33
C ASN A 147 -6.42 12.11 7.63
N ALA A 148 -5.66 11.03 7.65
CA ALA A 148 -4.83 10.61 8.78
C ALA A 148 -3.52 11.42 8.92
N GLY A 149 -3.24 12.37 8.01
CA GLY A 149 -2.10 13.28 8.11
C GLY A 149 -0.94 13.02 7.14
N VAL A 150 -1.03 11.99 6.31
CA VAL A 150 -0.10 11.80 5.18
C VAL A 150 -0.19 13.01 4.26
N LYS A 151 0.94 13.53 3.78
CA LYS A 151 0.94 14.75 2.95
C LYS A 151 0.78 14.47 1.47
N LYS A 152 1.36 13.38 0.99
CA LYS A 152 1.33 12.98 -0.41
C LYS A 152 1.22 11.45 -0.52
N VAL A 153 0.37 10.99 -1.42
CA VAL A 153 0.29 9.57 -1.82
C VAL A 153 0.58 9.49 -3.31
N ILE A 154 1.49 8.60 -3.67
CA ILE A 154 1.88 8.30 -5.05
C ILE A 154 1.53 6.83 -5.29
N TRP A 155 0.74 6.55 -6.32
CA TRP A 155 0.29 5.20 -6.60
C TRP A 155 0.62 4.80 -8.03
N TYR A 156 1.46 3.81 -8.18
CA TYR A 156 1.81 3.20 -9.46
C TYR A 156 0.91 2.00 -9.75
N THR A 157 0.33 1.96 -10.95
CA THR A 157 -0.43 0.82 -11.47
C THR A 157 0.37 0.12 -12.57
N THR A 158 0.50 -1.22 -12.48
CA THR A 158 1.36 -1.97 -13.42
C THR A 158 0.63 -2.34 -14.70
N ASP A 159 -0.70 -2.50 -14.66
CA ASP A 159 -1.50 -2.95 -15.81
C ASP A 159 -1.53 -1.90 -16.93
N ASP A 160 -1.70 -0.62 -16.59
CA ASP A 160 -1.82 0.49 -17.52
C ASP A 160 -0.64 1.46 -17.50
N LYS A 161 0.38 1.18 -16.67
CA LYS A 161 1.61 1.98 -16.48
C LYS A 161 1.32 3.44 -16.15
N LYS A 162 0.35 3.67 -15.27
CA LYS A 162 0.00 5.01 -14.79
C LYS A 162 0.55 5.27 -13.40
N VAL A 163 0.69 6.54 -13.07
CA VAL A 163 0.96 7.01 -11.72
C VAL A 163 -0.07 8.05 -11.32
N MET A 164 -0.70 7.83 -10.17
CA MET A 164 -1.60 8.79 -9.55
C MET A 164 -0.86 9.49 -8.42
N VAL A 165 -0.91 10.82 -8.40
CA VAL A 165 -0.37 11.65 -7.31
C VAL A 165 -1.50 12.40 -6.65
N ALA A 166 -1.58 12.27 -5.34
CA ALA A 166 -2.63 12.86 -4.53
C ALA A 166 -2.07 13.61 -3.33
N THR A 167 -2.53 14.84 -3.12
CA THR A 167 -2.28 15.65 -1.93
C THR A 167 -3.61 16.17 -1.37
N LYS A 168 -3.60 16.67 -0.14
CA LYS A 168 -4.81 17.22 0.48
C LYS A 168 -5.21 18.59 -0.08
N LYS A 169 -4.24 19.34 -0.63
CA LYS A 169 -4.44 20.74 -1.01
C LYS A 169 -4.62 20.95 -2.49
N GLU A 170 -4.16 20.03 -3.32
CA GLU A 170 -4.13 20.16 -4.76
C GLU A 170 -5.03 19.13 -5.44
N LYS A 171 -5.35 19.39 -6.70
CA LYS A 171 -6.06 18.39 -7.52
C LYS A 171 -5.17 17.17 -7.69
N TRP A 172 -5.75 15.99 -7.55
CA TRP A 172 -5.07 14.75 -7.90
C TRP A 172 -4.89 14.68 -9.40
N PHE A 173 -3.76 14.17 -9.82
CA PHE A 173 -3.49 13.99 -11.24
C PHE A 173 -2.99 12.58 -11.53
N ILE A 174 -3.19 12.15 -12.76
CA ILE A 174 -2.70 10.88 -13.29
C ILE A 174 -1.81 11.21 -14.49
N SER A 175 -0.63 10.57 -14.53
CA SER A 175 0.31 10.65 -15.64
C SER A 175 0.89 9.27 -15.97
N ASP A 176 1.75 9.23 -16.96
CA ASP A 176 2.47 8.01 -17.37
C ASP A 176 3.74 7.79 -16.53
N TRP A 177 4.31 6.58 -16.57
CA TRP A 177 5.54 6.25 -15.85
C TRP A 177 6.78 6.98 -16.38
N ASP A 178 6.73 7.55 -17.59
CA ASP A 178 7.77 8.33 -18.22
C ASP A 178 7.76 9.82 -17.86
N GLU A 179 6.81 10.22 -17.02
CA GLU A 179 6.77 11.57 -16.48
C GLU A 179 7.52 11.68 -15.14
N ASP A 180 8.09 12.85 -14.87
CA ASP A 180 8.75 13.14 -13.61
C ASP A 180 7.73 13.32 -12.48
N VAL A 181 7.85 12.51 -11.44
CA VAL A 181 7.04 12.61 -10.22
C VAL A 181 7.87 13.14 -9.07
N GLU A 182 7.45 14.26 -8.51
CA GLU A 182 8.07 14.80 -7.30
C GLU A 182 7.63 14.00 -6.06
N ILE A 183 8.63 13.50 -5.32
CA ILE A 183 8.43 12.77 -4.08
C ILE A 183 8.34 13.74 -2.91
N ILE A 184 9.44 14.44 -2.61
CA ILE A 184 9.57 15.36 -1.48
C ILE A 184 10.74 16.33 -1.69
N ASP A 185 10.63 17.58 -1.25
CA ASP A 185 11.73 18.58 -1.25
C ASP A 185 12.41 18.70 -2.63
N ASN A 186 11.66 18.79 -3.72
CA ASN A 186 12.12 18.80 -5.11
C ASN A 186 12.85 17.51 -5.57
N LEU A 187 12.94 16.48 -4.73
CA LEU A 187 13.39 15.17 -5.15
C LEU A 187 12.32 14.55 -6.04
N LYS A 188 12.68 14.26 -7.28
CA LYS A 188 11.78 13.66 -8.27
C LYS A 188 12.46 12.55 -9.03
N PHE A 189 11.69 11.61 -9.55
CA PHE A 189 12.15 10.61 -10.48
C PHE A 189 11.10 10.29 -11.53
N ASN A 190 11.56 9.67 -12.58
CA ASN A 190 10.80 9.09 -13.67
C ASN A 190 10.98 7.58 -13.59
N LEU A 191 9.91 6.82 -13.38
CA LEU A 191 10.02 5.38 -13.15
C LEU A 191 10.51 4.64 -14.40
N ALA A 192 10.04 5.01 -15.59
CA ALA A 192 10.46 4.39 -16.84
C ALA A 192 11.97 4.62 -17.09
N LYS A 193 12.48 5.81 -16.74
CA LYS A 193 13.91 6.10 -16.82
C LYS A 193 14.73 5.27 -15.85
N LEU A 194 14.28 5.13 -14.60
CA LEU A 194 14.96 4.27 -13.61
C LEU A 194 15.04 2.82 -14.07
N LEU A 195 13.95 2.28 -14.65
CA LEU A 195 13.92 0.95 -15.23
C LEU A 195 14.92 0.80 -16.38
N THR A 196 14.98 1.79 -17.27
CA THR A 196 15.92 1.80 -18.39
C THR A 196 17.38 1.82 -17.93
N GLU A 197 17.71 2.63 -16.91
CA GLU A 197 19.04 2.70 -16.30
C GLU A 197 19.48 1.37 -15.66
N GLU A 198 18.54 0.58 -15.18
CA GLU A 198 18.76 -0.78 -14.66
C GLU A 198 18.74 -1.86 -15.76
N GLY A 199 18.56 -1.50 -17.02
CA GLY A 199 18.47 -2.46 -18.13
C GLY A 199 17.17 -3.28 -18.15
N ILE A 200 16.13 -2.85 -17.45
CA ILE A 200 14.87 -3.58 -17.29
C ILE A 200 13.88 -3.08 -18.33
N LYS A 201 13.35 -4.03 -19.11
CA LYS A 201 12.27 -3.81 -20.08
C LYS A 201 11.01 -4.46 -19.54
N ILE A 202 9.94 -3.68 -19.40
CA ILE A 202 8.62 -4.12 -18.95
C ILE A 202 7.58 -3.76 -20.00
#